data_8cc1dd1fd32034d995c6256ffb6482fc
#
_entry.id   8cc1dd1fd32034d995c6256ffb6482fc
#
_cell.length_a   1.000
_cell.length_b   1.000
_cell.length_c   1.000
_cell.angle_alpha   90.00
_cell.angle_beta   90.00
_cell.angle_gamma   90.00
#
_symmetry.space_group_name_H-M   'P 1'
#
loop_
_entity.id
_entity.type
_entity.pdbx_description
1 polymer ?
#
loop_
_entity_poly.entity_id
_entity_poly.type
_entity_poly.pdbx_seq_one_letter_code
_entity_poly.pdbx_strand_id
1 'polypeptide(L)'
;MHTHLAETLRDSPAARDAEAIVRRCVHCGFCLATCPTYQVLGDERDSPRGRIYLIQQLLEGEPANATTQTHLDRCLGCRSCETTCPSGVRYGALLDYGRGVVETQLSRPPRERLLRTALLRVVPSRGLFDALLRLGRLFEPVLPPRLRVKIPPVAAATDAAPLPTAARATRRMLVLDVCGESAAPNTRAATMRVFARFGIALETAPAAGCCGALAYHMGRHEEGLAAMRRTIDAWWPLVEHGAVEAIVVTASGCGVTVHEYGHLLRHDPAYAQKAARIAALARDPADILAGEDRSRLAGLGAGRSIAFHAPCTLQHGLKREALVERVLREAGYELAPVADAHLCCGSAGSYSVLQPQLATELRTRKLANLEAGAPELIATANIGCQLHLAAGTSRPVRHWIELLDDLSH
;
A
#
# COMPACT_ATOMS: atom_id res chain seq x y z
N MET A 1 1.58 -18.88 -21.90
CA MET A 1 2.67 -18.65 -22.88
C MET A 1 3.70 -19.75 -22.74
N HIS A 2 4.33 -20.15 -23.86
CA HIS A 2 5.53 -20.98 -23.78
C HIS A 2 6.72 -20.07 -23.51
N THR A 3 7.54 -20.45 -22.56
CA THR A 3 8.79 -19.77 -22.25
C THR A 3 9.83 -20.80 -21.80
N HIS A 4 11.09 -20.54 -22.05
CA HIS A 4 12.22 -21.38 -21.70
C HIS A 4 13.25 -20.54 -20.94
N LEU A 5 13.55 -20.93 -19.70
CA LEU A 5 14.60 -20.26 -18.95
C LEU A 5 15.95 -20.35 -19.66
N ALA A 6 16.64 -19.22 -19.74
CA ALA A 6 18.05 -19.20 -20.11
C ALA A 6 18.86 -20.13 -19.18
N GLU A 7 19.91 -20.74 -19.68
CA GLU A 7 20.74 -21.69 -18.92
C GLU A 7 21.25 -21.08 -17.60
N THR A 8 21.66 -19.81 -17.64
CA THR A 8 22.15 -19.07 -16.49
C THR A 8 21.12 -18.83 -15.39
N LEU A 9 19.81 -19.01 -15.69
CA LEU A 9 18.71 -18.77 -14.77
C LEU A 9 18.06 -20.06 -14.25
N ARG A 10 18.42 -21.23 -14.77
CA ARG A 10 17.78 -22.52 -14.42
C ARG A 10 17.88 -22.87 -12.93
N ASP A 11 18.97 -22.48 -12.27
CA ASP A 11 19.18 -22.76 -10.86
C ASP A 11 18.58 -21.69 -9.91
N SER A 12 18.04 -20.60 -10.47
CA SER A 12 17.41 -19.54 -9.71
C SER A 12 15.97 -19.91 -9.30
N PRO A 13 15.66 -20.07 -7.99
CA PRO A 13 14.30 -20.32 -7.55
C PRO A 13 13.34 -19.19 -7.97
N ALA A 14 13.79 -17.93 -7.92
CA ALA A 14 12.99 -16.78 -8.30
C ALA A 14 12.66 -16.77 -9.80
N ALA A 15 13.61 -17.18 -10.67
CA ALA A 15 13.37 -17.28 -12.09
C ALA A 15 12.38 -18.41 -12.41
N ARG A 16 12.48 -19.57 -11.75
CA ARG A 16 11.52 -20.66 -11.90
C ARG A 16 10.11 -20.27 -11.47
N ASP A 17 9.97 -19.53 -10.37
CA ASP A 17 8.68 -19.02 -9.94
C ASP A 17 8.10 -18.02 -10.96
N ALA A 18 8.94 -17.13 -11.51
CA ALA A 18 8.52 -16.17 -12.53
C ALA A 18 8.11 -16.87 -13.83
N GLU A 19 8.86 -17.90 -14.27
CA GLU A 19 8.50 -18.75 -15.41
C GLU A 19 7.14 -19.42 -15.21
N ALA A 20 6.90 -19.99 -14.04
CA ALA A 20 5.63 -20.63 -13.73
C ALA A 20 4.45 -19.64 -13.81
N ILE A 21 4.66 -18.36 -13.45
CA ILE A 21 3.66 -17.31 -13.59
C ILE A 21 3.44 -16.96 -15.06
N VAL A 22 4.49 -16.78 -15.85
CA VAL A 22 4.40 -16.49 -17.30
C VAL A 22 3.63 -17.59 -18.03
N ARG A 23 3.88 -18.84 -17.71
CA ARG A 23 3.21 -20.01 -18.32
C ARG A 23 1.68 -20.03 -18.08
N ARG A 24 1.18 -19.38 -17.03
CA ARG A 24 -0.26 -19.24 -16.78
C ARG A 24 -0.94 -18.24 -17.72
N CYS A 25 -0.19 -17.29 -18.30
CA CYS A 25 -0.76 -16.27 -19.18
C CYS A 25 -1.15 -16.84 -20.53
N VAL A 26 -2.41 -16.70 -20.92
CA VAL A 26 -2.94 -17.12 -22.24
C VAL A 26 -3.14 -15.94 -23.20
N HIS A 27 -2.65 -14.75 -22.85
CA HIS A 27 -2.74 -13.52 -23.66
C HIS A 27 -4.16 -13.07 -24.06
N CYS A 28 -5.19 -13.44 -23.32
CA CYS A 28 -6.59 -13.12 -23.65
C CYS A 28 -6.93 -11.61 -23.68
N GLY A 29 -6.13 -10.77 -23.00
CA GLY A 29 -6.31 -9.32 -23.00
C GLY A 29 -7.32 -8.75 -21.99
N PHE A 30 -8.02 -9.55 -21.16
CA PHE A 30 -8.98 -9.07 -20.16
C PHE A 30 -8.36 -8.05 -19.18
N CYS A 31 -7.06 -8.18 -18.91
CA CYS A 31 -6.33 -7.28 -18.03
C CYS A 31 -6.13 -5.85 -18.60
N LEU A 32 -6.38 -5.62 -19.91
CA LEU A 32 -6.20 -4.30 -20.53
C LEU A 32 -7.25 -3.30 -20.03
N ALA A 33 -8.50 -3.75 -19.97
CA ALA A 33 -9.64 -2.92 -19.57
C ALA A 33 -9.51 -2.37 -18.14
N THR A 34 -8.76 -3.06 -17.27
CA THR A 34 -8.58 -2.66 -15.87
C THR A 34 -7.21 -2.03 -15.58
N CYS A 35 -6.36 -1.87 -16.60
CA CYS A 35 -5.02 -1.32 -16.41
C CYS A 35 -5.01 0.21 -16.53
N PRO A 36 -4.77 0.96 -15.42
CA PRO A 36 -4.84 2.42 -15.47
C PRO A 36 -3.81 3.05 -16.41
N THR A 37 -2.59 2.49 -16.47
CA THR A 37 -1.53 3.03 -17.35
C THR A 37 -1.80 2.77 -18.83
N TYR A 38 -2.37 1.63 -19.15
CA TYR A 38 -2.81 1.35 -20.53
C TYR A 38 -3.95 2.26 -20.97
N GLN A 39 -4.92 2.50 -20.09
CA GLN A 39 -6.04 3.42 -20.38
C GLN A 39 -5.60 4.88 -20.60
N VAL A 40 -4.49 5.30 -19.98
CA VAL A 40 -3.95 6.66 -20.15
C VAL A 40 -3.05 6.76 -21.38
N LEU A 41 -2.19 5.77 -21.60
CA LEU A 41 -1.11 5.86 -22.58
C LEU A 41 -1.43 5.20 -23.93
N GLY A 42 -2.32 4.20 -23.97
CA GLY A 42 -2.66 3.45 -25.19
C GLY A 42 -1.53 2.56 -25.74
N ASP A 43 -0.37 2.52 -25.08
CA ASP A 43 0.77 1.72 -25.52
C ASP A 43 0.65 0.28 -24.94
N GLU A 44 0.67 -0.71 -25.83
CA GLU A 44 0.56 -2.13 -25.43
C GLU A 44 1.66 -2.55 -24.42
N ARG A 45 2.85 -1.99 -24.52
CA ARG A 45 3.95 -2.25 -23.59
C ARG A 45 3.69 -1.72 -22.19
N ASP A 46 2.76 -0.77 -22.04
CA ASP A 46 2.28 -0.27 -20.76
C ASP A 46 1.07 -1.06 -20.23
N SER A 47 0.64 -2.12 -20.94
CA SER A 47 -0.37 -3.07 -20.50
C SER A 47 0.23 -4.21 -19.66
N PRO A 48 -0.58 -4.95 -18.86
CA PRO A 48 -0.08 -6.09 -18.11
C PRO A 48 0.49 -7.19 -19.02
N ARG A 49 -0.20 -7.54 -20.12
CA ARG A 49 0.28 -8.59 -21.02
C ARG A 49 1.54 -8.17 -21.79
N GLY A 50 1.66 -6.90 -22.18
CA GLY A 50 2.87 -6.38 -22.81
C GLY A 50 4.06 -6.40 -21.85
N ARG A 51 3.85 -6.06 -20.58
CA ARG A 51 4.90 -6.17 -19.54
C ARG A 51 5.25 -7.63 -19.24
N ILE A 52 4.30 -8.56 -19.25
CA ILE A 52 4.56 -10.01 -19.14
C ILE A 52 5.48 -10.45 -20.29
N TYR A 53 5.24 -9.98 -21.51
CA TYR A 53 6.10 -10.28 -22.65
C TYR A 53 7.51 -9.73 -22.47
N LEU A 54 7.67 -8.49 -22.00
CA LEU A 54 8.99 -7.92 -21.71
C LEU A 54 9.74 -8.72 -20.63
N ILE A 55 9.05 -9.19 -19.59
CA ILE A 55 9.67 -10.01 -18.54
C ILE A 55 9.98 -11.42 -19.07
N GLN A 56 9.16 -11.97 -19.94
CA GLN A 56 9.46 -13.24 -20.62
C GLN A 56 10.79 -13.16 -21.37
N GLN A 57 11.05 -12.10 -22.13
CA GLN A 57 12.32 -11.89 -22.82
C GLN A 57 13.51 -11.90 -21.84
N LEU A 58 13.38 -11.27 -20.66
CA LEU A 58 14.41 -11.34 -19.62
C LEU A 58 14.65 -12.78 -19.13
N LEU A 59 13.61 -13.58 -18.96
CA LEU A 59 13.70 -14.98 -18.55
C LEU A 59 14.35 -15.87 -19.64
N GLU A 60 14.18 -15.52 -20.89
CA GLU A 60 14.76 -16.22 -22.05
C GLU A 60 16.21 -15.77 -22.34
N GLY A 61 16.74 -14.84 -21.53
CA GLY A 61 18.15 -14.44 -21.58
C GLY A 61 18.41 -13.16 -22.34
N GLU A 62 17.38 -12.48 -22.85
CA GLU A 62 17.56 -11.15 -23.45
C GLU A 62 17.98 -10.15 -22.36
N PRO A 63 18.98 -9.31 -22.62
CA PRO A 63 19.41 -8.31 -21.65
C PRO A 63 18.34 -7.25 -21.44
N ALA A 64 18.25 -6.77 -20.19
CA ALA A 64 17.38 -5.62 -19.90
C ALA A 64 17.83 -4.39 -20.72
N ASN A 65 16.87 -3.62 -21.18
CA ASN A 65 17.11 -2.41 -21.96
C ASN A 65 16.24 -1.23 -21.46
N ALA A 66 16.50 -0.04 -21.99
CA ALA A 66 15.77 1.17 -21.57
C ALA A 66 14.27 1.09 -21.80
N THR A 67 13.80 0.36 -22.81
CA THR A 67 12.38 0.12 -23.08
C THR A 67 11.77 -0.72 -21.96
N THR A 68 12.37 -1.86 -21.64
CA THR A 68 11.93 -2.72 -20.54
C THR A 68 11.88 -1.93 -19.23
N GLN A 69 12.94 -1.18 -18.90
CA GLN A 69 12.99 -0.34 -17.70
C GLN A 69 11.84 0.67 -17.65
N THR A 70 11.62 1.40 -18.74
CA THR A 70 10.58 2.43 -18.82
C THR A 70 9.18 1.86 -18.57
N HIS A 71 8.83 0.76 -19.23
CA HIS A 71 7.49 0.20 -19.13
C HIS A 71 7.25 -0.52 -17.80
N LEU A 72 8.26 -1.16 -17.20
CA LEU A 72 8.13 -1.73 -15.85
C LEU A 72 8.05 -0.62 -14.78
N ASP A 73 8.78 0.49 -14.92
CA ASP A 73 8.73 1.63 -14.00
C ASP A 73 7.38 2.37 -14.06
N ARG A 74 6.73 2.42 -15.21
CA ARG A 74 5.38 3.00 -15.37
C ARG A 74 4.26 2.16 -14.75
N CYS A 75 4.51 0.93 -14.35
CA CYS A 75 3.50 0.13 -13.68
C CYS A 75 3.27 0.61 -12.23
N LEU A 76 2.01 0.77 -11.85
CA LEU A 76 1.60 1.15 -10.48
C LEU A 76 1.74 0.00 -9.47
N GLY A 77 1.83 -1.26 -9.92
CA GLY A 77 1.71 -2.42 -9.02
C GLY A 77 0.33 -2.55 -8.36
N CYS A 78 -0.71 -1.99 -8.95
CA CYS A 78 -2.06 -1.95 -8.37
C CYS A 78 -2.78 -3.29 -8.31
N ARG A 79 -2.33 -4.30 -9.06
CA ARG A 79 -2.88 -5.67 -9.12
C ARG A 79 -4.33 -5.78 -9.65
N SER A 80 -4.92 -4.72 -10.19
CA SER A 80 -6.25 -4.80 -10.80
C SER A 80 -6.33 -5.85 -11.91
N CYS A 81 -5.23 -6.04 -12.64
CA CYS A 81 -5.08 -7.10 -13.63
C CYS A 81 -5.10 -8.52 -13.07
N GLU A 82 -4.74 -8.72 -11.79
CA GLU A 82 -4.80 -10.04 -11.14
C GLU A 82 -6.24 -10.46 -10.84
N THR A 83 -7.04 -9.53 -10.30
CA THR A 83 -8.44 -9.81 -9.97
C THR A 83 -9.32 -10.02 -11.19
N THR A 84 -8.93 -9.46 -12.35
CA THR A 84 -9.62 -9.62 -13.62
C THR A 84 -9.17 -10.87 -14.38
N CYS A 85 -8.00 -11.43 -14.02
CA CYS A 85 -7.40 -12.53 -14.79
C CYS A 85 -8.08 -13.87 -14.55
N PRO A 86 -8.73 -14.49 -15.56
CA PRO A 86 -9.37 -15.80 -15.39
C PRO A 86 -8.33 -16.95 -15.22
N SER A 87 -7.09 -16.74 -15.68
CA SER A 87 -6.01 -17.72 -15.54
C SER A 87 -5.21 -17.60 -14.25
N GLY A 88 -5.56 -16.65 -13.37
CA GLY A 88 -4.93 -16.49 -12.06
C GLY A 88 -3.43 -16.12 -12.12
N VAL A 89 -3.03 -15.28 -13.08
CA VAL A 89 -1.66 -14.79 -13.21
C VAL A 89 -1.32 -13.88 -12.02
N ARG A 90 -0.33 -14.24 -11.23
CA ARG A 90 0.19 -13.45 -10.10
C ARG A 90 1.14 -12.36 -10.62
N TYR A 91 0.56 -11.39 -11.30
CA TYR A 91 1.32 -10.38 -12.04
C TYR A 91 2.22 -9.52 -11.12
N GLY A 92 1.80 -9.19 -9.90
CA GLY A 92 2.60 -8.41 -8.94
C GLY A 92 3.95 -9.06 -8.64
N ALA A 93 3.96 -10.36 -8.37
CA ALA A 93 5.18 -11.11 -8.13
C ALA A 93 6.10 -11.14 -9.37
N LEU A 94 5.50 -11.27 -10.56
CA LEU A 94 6.25 -11.22 -11.81
C LEU A 94 6.84 -9.84 -12.08
N LEU A 95 6.10 -8.77 -11.80
CA LEU A 95 6.58 -7.39 -11.90
C LEU A 95 7.77 -7.13 -10.99
N ASP A 96 7.69 -7.58 -9.73
CA ASP A 96 8.77 -7.42 -8.77
C ASP A 96 10.03 -8.15 -9.25
N TYR A 97 9.90 -9.38 -9.74
CA TYR A 97 11.01 -10.10 -10.38
C TYR A 97 11.65 -9.29 -11.52
N GLY A 98 10.83 -8.83 -12.47
CA GLY A 98 11.32 -8.06 -13.62
C GLY A 98 12.02 -6.76 -13.21
N ARG A 99 11.49 -6.04 -12.21
CA ARG A 99 12.14 -4.84 -11.65
C ARG A 99 13.47 -5.14 -10.98
N GLY A 100 13.58 -6.27 -10.27
CA GLY A 100 14.85 -6.72 -9.69
C GLY A 100 15.92 -6.98 -10.75
N VAL A 101 15.57 -7.68 -11.83
CA VAL A 101 16.48 -7.91 -12.97
C VAL A 101 16.91 -6.59 -13.60
N VAL A 102 15.98 -5.69 -13.88
CA VAL A 102 16.29 -4.36 -14.45
C VAL A 102 17.21 -3.54 -13.55
N GLU A 103 16.95 -3.53 -12.24
CA GLU A 103 17.76 -2.75 -11.27
C GLU A 103 19.19 -3.29 -11.13
N THR A 104 19.40 -4.60 -11.36
CA THR A 104 20.74 -5.21 -11.34
C THR A 104 21.50 -5.05 -12.65
N GLN A 105 20.82 -5.04 -13.79
CA GLN A 105 21.44 -5.04 -15.11
C GLN A 105 21.66 -3.62 -15.67
N LEU A 106 20.81 -2.64 -15.29
CA LEU A 106 20.85 -1.30 -15.88
C LEU A 106 21.22 -0.22 -14.87
N SER A 107 22.09 0.68 -15.31
CA SER A 107 22.39 1.90 -14.57
C SER A 107 21.35 2.97 -14.88
N ARG A 108 20.81 3.58 -13.83
CA ARG A 108 19.86 4.70 -13.95
C ARG A 108 20.62 6.04 -14.11
N PRO A 109 19.98 7.04 -14.74
CA PRO A 109 20.52 8.40 -14.77
C PRO A 109 20.85 8.89 -13.35
N PRO A 110 21.94 9.67 -13.15
CA PRO A 110 22.40 10.07 -11.82
C PRO A 110 21.33 10.77 -10.97
N ARG A 111 20.52 11.63 -11.58
CA ARG A 111 19.41 12.34 -10.90
C ARG A 111 18.34 11.38 -10.38
N GLU A 112 17.94 10.41 -11.20
CA GLU A 112 16.95 9.42 -10.81
C GLU A 112 17.50 8.50 -9.73
N ARG A 113 18.74 8.06 -9.85
CA ARG A 113 19.43 7.25 -8.83
C ARG A 113 19.51 7.98 -7.50
N LEU A 114 19.86 9.27 -7.49
CA LEU A 114 19.88 10.09 -6.28
C LEU A 114 18.47 10.17 -5.65
N LEU A 115 17.44 10.45 -6.45
CA LEU A 115 16.06 10.55 -5.98
C LEU A 115 15.56 9.23 -5.38
N ARG A 116 15.80 8.11 -6.06
CA ARG A 116 15.45 6.77 -5.56
C ARG A 116 16.17 6.44 -4.25
N THR A 117 17.47 6.75 -4.17
CA THR A 117 18.25 6.56 -2.94
C THR A 117 17.74 7.43 -1.80
N ALA A 118 17.40 8.70 -2.08
CA ALA A 118 16.80 9.59 -1.08
C ALA A 118 15.46 9.05 -0.56
N LEU A 119 14.58 8.60 -1.45
CA LEU A 119 13.30 7.98 -1.07
C LEU A 119 13.51 6.74 -0.18
N LEU A 120 14.43 5.86 -0.54
CA LEU A 120 14.72 4.64 0.21
C LEU A 120 15.34 4.89 1.59
N ARG A 121 16.00 6.02 1.79
CA ARG A 121 16.59 6.40 3.08
C ARG A 121 15.66 7.25 3.94
N VAL A 122 14.95 8.18 3.33
CA VAL A 122 14.12 9.16 4.04
C VAL A 122 12.80 8.53 4.48
N VAL A 123 12.05 7.90 3.55
CA VAL A 123 10.69 7.43 3.84
C VAL A 123 10.66 6.34 4.93
N PRO A 124 11.55 5.33 4.94
CA PRO A 124 11.57 4.32 6.00
C PRO A 124 12.12 4.82 7.35
N SER A 125 12.86 5.94 7.35
CA SER A 125 13.45 6.51 8.55
C SER A 125 12.55 7.56 9.16
N ARG A 126 11.76 7.18 10.17
CA ARG A 126 10.81 8.08 10.85
C ARG A 126 11.46 9.39 11.29
N GLY A 127 12.58 9.31 12.00
CA GLY A 127 13.26 10.53 12.50
C GLY A 127 13.73 11.47 11.38
N LEU A 128 14.28 10.92 10.30
CA LEU A 128 14.72 11.71 9.15
C LEU A 128 13.52 12.28 8.38
N PHE A 129 12.45 11.48 8.20
CA PHE A 129 11.22 11.93 7.57
C PHE A 129 10.57 13.07 8.34
N ASP A 130 10.46 12.94 9.68
CA ASP A 130 9.92 13.97 10.57
C ASP A 130 10.73 15.27 10.51
N ALA A 131 12.05 15.16 10.57
CA ALA A 131 12.94 16.30 10.49
C ALA A 131 12.77 17.06 9.16
N LEU A 132 12.76 16.33 8.05
CA LEU A 132 12.57 16.91 6.71
C LEU A 132 11.16 17.48 6.53
N LEU A 133 10.14 16.86 7.09
CA LEU A 133 8.78 17.35 7.04
C LEU A 133 8.64 18.68 7.83
N ARG A 134 9.23 18.78 9.03
CA ARG A 134 9.27 20.02 9.83
C ARG A 134 10.01 21.12 9.08
N LEU A 135 11.16 20.80 8.51
CA LEU A 135 11.96 21.74 7.70
C LEU A 135 11.17 22.22 6.47
N GLY A 136 10.54 21.29 5.76
CA GLY A 136 9.68 21.60 4.60
C GLY A 136 8.54 22.56 4.95
N ARG A 137 7.86 22.33 6.09
CA ARG A 137 6.81 23.21 6.59
C ARG A 137 7.35 24.59 6.97
N LEU A 138 8.51 24.67 7.62
CA LEU A 138 9.16 25.95 7.96
C LEU A 138 9.46 26.80 6.74
N PHE A 139 9.93 26.16 5.66
CA PHE A 139 10.29 26.83 4.41
C PHE A 139 9.17 26.87 3.38
N GLU A 140 7.96 26.39 3.70
CA GLU A 140 6.82 26.31 2.77
C GLU A 140 6.56 27.63 2.02
N PRO A 141 6.59 28.83 2.67
CA PRO A 141 6.32 30.11 1.98
C PRO A 141 7.30 30.41 0.84
N VAL A 142 8.54 29.94 0.93
CA VAL A 142 9.63 30.23 -0.03
C VAL A 142 9.85 29.07 -1.01
N LEU A 143 9.18 27.95 -0.82
CA LEU A 143 9.32 26.78 -1.72
C LEU A 143 8.59 27.00 -3.04
N PRO A 144 9.15 26.48 -4.16
CA PRO A 144 8.45 26.45 -5.43
C PRO A 144 7.11 25.72 -5.32
N PRO A 145 6.05 26.16 -6.06
CA PRO A 145 4.70 25.56 -5.97
C PRO A 145 4.69 24.03 -6.13
N ARG A 146 5.57 23.51 -7.00
CA ARG A 146 5.73 22.05 -7.25
C ARG A 146 6.19 21.26 -6.02
N LEU A 147 6.93 21.87 -5.11
CA LEU A 147 7.40 21.24 -3.87
C LEU A 147 6.40 21.47 -2.72
N ARG A 148 5.79 22.66 -2.68
CA ARG A 148 4.77 23.01 -1.66
C ARG A 148 3.60 22.03 -1.65
N VAL A 149 3.08 21.66 -2.82
CA VAL A 149 1.98 20.68 -2.97
C VAL A 149 2.32 19.29 -2.40
N LYS A 150 3.61 18.98 -2.22
CA LYS A 150 4.04 17.68 -1.67
C LYS A 150 4.21 17.68 -0.16
N ILE A 151 4.10 18.83 0.49
CA ILE A 151 4.17 18.94 1.95
C ILE A 151 2.75 18.74 2.48
N PRO A 152 2.49 17.66 3.25
CA PRO A 152 1.19 17.46 3.86
C PRO A 152 0.86 18.64 4.79
N PRO A 153 -0.38 19.15 4.77
CA PRO A 153 -0.80 20.15 5.75
C PRO A 153 -0.60 19.60 7.16
N VAL A 154 -0.43 20.51 8.11
CA VAL A 154 -0.43 20.12 9.52
C VAL A 154 -1.80 19.50 9.79
N ALA A 155 -1.84 18.22 10.15
CA ALA A 155 -3.08 17.62 10.60
C ALA A 155 -3.57 18.46 11.79
N ALA A 156 -4.78 18.99 11.71
CA ALA A 156 -5.39 19.66 12.85
C ALA A 156 -5.31 18.68 14.02
N ALA A 157 -4.75 19.15 15.16
CA ALA A 157 -4.85 18.38 16.38
C ALA A 157 -6.35 18.22 16.64
N THR A 158 -6.87 17.03 16.49
CA THR A 158 -8.21 16.75 16.97
C THR A 158 -8.12 16.86 18.49
N ASP A 159 -9.08 17.55 19.13
CA ASP A 159 -9.29 17.55 20.59
C ASP A 159 -9.71 16.13 21.04
N ALA A 160 -8.97 15.16 20.59
CA ALA A 160 -9.27 13.76 20.76
C ALA A 160 -8.97 13.36 22.21
N ALA A 161 -9.84 12.55 22.79
CA ALA A 161 -9.67 11.95 24.08
C ALA A 161 -8.27 11.35 24.27
N PRO A 162 -7.69 11.36 25.47
CA PRO A 162 -6.39 10.76 25.75
C PRO A 162 -6.39 9.28 25.33
N LEU A 163 -5.22 8.79 24.92
CA LEU A 163 -5.05 7.39 24.55
C LEU A 163 -5.49 6.49 25.74
N PRO A 164 -6.31 5.46 25.48
CA PRO A 164 -6.78 4.58 26.54
C PRO A 164 -5.59 3.81 27.14
N THR A 165 -5.61 3.70 28.47
CA THR A 165 -4.61 2.87 29.17
C THR A 165 -4.92 1.39 28.97
N ALA A 166 -3.90 0.59 28.68
CA ALA A 166 -4.02 -0.86 28.45
C ALA A 166 -4.56 -1.64 29.68
N ALA A 167 -4.63 -1.00 30.86
CA ALA A 167 -4.98 -1.62 32.12
C ALA A 167 -6.40 -2.25 32.20
N ARG A 168 -7.29 -1.91 31.28
CA ARG A 168 -8.68 -2.46 31.21
C ARG A 168 -8.92 -3.37 30.01
N ALA A 169 -7.92 -3.56 29.16
CA ALA A 169 -8.08 -4.40 27.96
C ALA A 169 -7.99 -5.89 28.33
N THR A 170 -8.91 -6.66 27.78
CA THR A 170 -8.94 -8.12 27.91
C THR A 170 -8.21 -8.83 26.78
N ARG A 171 -7.95 -8.12 25.69
CA ARG A 171 -7.32 -8.62 24.46
C ARG A 171 -6.19 -7.70 24.03
N ARG A 172 -5.14 -8.28 23.47
CA ARG A 172 -3.93 -7.55 23.06
C ARG A 172 -3.60 -7.86 21.60
N MET A 173 -3.31 -6.82 20.84
CA MET A 173 -2.86 -6.93 19.45
C MET A 173 -1.69 -5.99 19.22
N LEU A 174 -0.84 -6.30 18.24
CA LEU A 174 0.19 -5.40 17.77
C LEU A 174 -0.40 -4.45 16.71
N VAL A 175 0.16 -3.24 16.62
CA VAL A 175 -0.09 -2.35 15.48
C VAL A 175 1.24 -1.97 14.83
N LEU A 176 1.30 -2.04 13.50
CA LEU A 176 2.46 -1.59 12.75
C LEU A 176 2.53 -0.06 12.74
N ASP A 177 3.65 0.47 13.22
CA ASP A 177 4.00 1.88 13.01
C ASP A 177 4.39 2.09 11.54
N VAL A 178 3.46 2.62 10.74
CA VAL A 178 3.72 2.87 9.32
C VAL A 178 4.67 4.05 9.14
N CYS A 179 5.57 3.97 8.15
CA CYS A 179 6.61 4.98 7.91
C CYS A 179 6.05 6.39 7.59
N GLY A 180 4.82 6.48 7.08
CA GLY A 180 4.14 7.74 6.78
C GLY A 180 3.34 8.34 7.93
N GLU A 181 3.39 7.78 9.14
CA GLU A 181 2.54 8.21 10.26
C GLU A 181 2.69 9.68 10.62
N SER A 182 3.89 10.22 10.53
CA SER A 182 4.15 11.65 10.79
C SER A 182 3.43 12.61 9.83
N ALA A 183 3.02 12.10 8.67
CA ALA A 183 2.21 12.84 7.72
C ALA A 183 0.70 12.68 7.96
N ALA A 184 0.27 11.65 8.71
CA ALA A 184 -1.11 11.42 9.12
C ALA A 184 -1.17 10.84 10.56
N PRO A 185 -0.80 11.62 11.57
CA PRO A 185 -0.62 11.13 12.95
C PRO A 185 -1.93 10.71 13.61
N ASN A 186 -3.08 11.16 13.11
CA ASN A 186 -4.38 10.88 13.69
C ASN A 186 -4.82 9.42 13.48
N THR A 187 -4.39 8.77 12.41
CA THR A 187 -4.86 7.42 12.03
C THR A 187 -4.56 6.37 13.10
N ARG A 188 -3.32 6.33 13.62
CA ARG A 188 -2.96 5.37 14.68
C ARG A 188 -3.70 5.67 15.98
N ALA A 189 -3.72 6.93 16.39
CA ALA A 189 -4.39 7.33 17.62
C ALA A 189 -5.89 6.99 17.56
N ALA A 190 -6.56 7.27 16.43
CA ALA A 190 -7.94 6.90 16.19
C ALA A 190 -8.13 5.37 16.24
N THR A 191 -7.23 4.60 15.61
CA THR A 191 -7.30 3.14 15.65
C THR A 191 -7.22 2.62 17.08
N MET A 192 -6.29 3.14 17.88
CA MET A 192 -6.15 2.74 19.30
C MET A 192 -7.43 3.05 20.11
N ARG A 193 -8.04 4.23 19.92
CA ARG A 193 -9.28 4.60 20.64
C ARG A 193 -10.47 3.77 20.18
N VAL A 194 -10.63 3.56 18.88
CA VAL A 194 -11.72 2.73 18.33
C VAL A 194 -11.62 1.30 18.87
N PHE A 195 -10.43 0.70 18.84
CA PHE A 195 -10.24 -0.68 19.33
C PHE A 195 -10.44 -0.80 20.85
N ALA A 196 -10.06 0.23 21.60
CA ALA A 196 -10.28 0.25 23.05
C ALA A 196 -11.77 0.20 23.44
N ARG A 197 -12.69 0.71 22.59
CA ARG A 197 -14.14 0.57 22.80
C ARG A 197 -14.59 -0.89 22.80
N PHE A 198 -13.81 -1.78 22.16
CA PHE A 198 -14.05 -3.21 22.11
C PHE A 198 -13.20 -4.02 23.12
N GLY A 199 -12.54 -3.33 24.05
CA GLY A 199 -11.68 -3.97 25.05
C GLY A 199 -10.36 -4.51 24.48
N ILE A 200 -9.91 -3.99 23.34
CA ILE A 200 -8.68 -4.39 22.67
C ILE A 200 -7.60 -3.32 22.88
N ALA A 201 -6.46 -3.70 23.47
CA ALA A 201 -5.28 -2.87 23.53
C ALA A 201 -4.41 -3.09 22.28
N LEU A 202 -4.03 -1.99 21.63
CA LEU A 202 -3.04 -2.00 20.55
C LEU A 202 -1.68 -1.57 21.10
N GLU A 203 -0.68 -2.42 20.90
CA GLU A 203 0.69 -2.20 21.34
C GLU A 203 1.60 -2.01 20.12
N THR A 204 2.58 -1.13 20.26
CA THR A 204 3.63 -0.95 19.25
C THR A 204 4.88 -1.70 19.68
N ALA A 205 5.63 -2.22 18.72
CA ALA A 205 6.98 -2.70 18.95
C ALA A 205 7.95 -1.64 18.36
N PRO A 206 8.61 -0.81 19.19
CA PRO A 206 9.39 0.33 18.69
C PRO A 206 10.55 -0.06 17.76
N ALA A 207 11.05 -1.29 17.87
CA ALA A 207 12.07 -1.82 16.98
C ALA A 207 11.52 -2.30 15.63
N ALA A 208 10.19 -2.48 15.50
CA ALA A 208 9.55 -2.75 14.23
C ALA A 208 9.62 -1.49 13.36
N GLY A 209 10.30 -1.60 12.25
CA GLY A 209 10.50 -0.48 11.33
C GLY A 209 9.54 -0.51 10.14
N CYS A 210 10.05 -0.15 8.97
CA CYS A 210 9.31 -0.20 7.71
C CYS A 210 8.98 -1.65 7.30
N CYS A 211 7.77 -1.87 6.76
CA CYS A 211 7.34 -3.17 6.23
C CYS A 211 8.19 -3.72 5.07
N GLY A 212 9.13 -2.96 4.53
CA GLY A 212 10.00 -3.38 3.43
C GLY A 212 9.43 -3.18 2.02
N ALA A 213 8.15 -2.88 1.88
CA ALA A 213 7.46 -2.75 0.59
C ALA A 213 8.16 -1.78 -0.37
N LEU A 214 8.56 -0.61 0.12
CA LEU A 214 9.14 0.45 -0.73
C LEU A 214 10.40 -0.03 -1.45
N ALA A 215 11.35 -0.61 -0.72
CA ALA A 215 12.59 -1.11 -1.29
C ALA A 215 12.32 -2.30 -2.22
N TYR A 216 11.48 -3.23 -1.78
CA TYR A 216 11.17 -4.44 -2.54
C TYR A 216 10.55 -4.12 -3.91
N HIS A 217 9.51 -3.28 -3.94
CA HIS A 217 8.83 -2.90 -5.18
C HIS A 217 9.64 -1.95 -6.08
N MET A 218 10.69 -1.34 -5.55
CA MET A 218 11.66 -0.58 -6.35
C MET A 218 12.78 -1.44 -6.95
N GLY A 219 12.72 -2.79 -6.80
CA GLY A 219 13.72 -3.73 -7.29
C GLY A 219 14.92 -3.94 -6.36
N ARG A 220 14.94 -3.29 -5.19
CA ARG A 220 16.00 -3.45 -4.16
C ARG A 220 15.59 -4.55 -3.18
N HIS A 221 15.50 -5.79 -3.71
CA HIS A 221 14.91 -6.92 -2.99
C HIS A 221 15.62 -7.20 -1.67
N GLU A 222 16.95 -7.27 -1.64
CA GLU A 222 17.68 -7.56 -0.39
C GLU A 222 17.46 -6.50 0.69
N GLU A 223 17.38 -5.22 0.31
CA GLU A 223 17.06 -4.15 1.26
C GLU A 223 15.63 -4.30 1.81
N GLY A 224 14.69 -4.67 0.94
CA GLY A 224 13.31 -4.96 1.32
C GLY A 224 13.22 -6.16 2.27
N LEU A 225 13.84 -7.28 1.92
CA LEU A 225 13.88 -8.50 2.75
C LEU A 225 14.58 -8.25 4.09
N ALA A 226 15.67 -7.47 4.11
CA ALA A 226 16.32 -7.08 5.36
C ALA A 226 15.41 -6.25 6.27
N ALA A 227 14.57 -5.36 5.70
CA ALA A 227 13.59 -4.61 6.47
C ALA A 227 12.49 -5.55 7.04
N MET A 228 12.03 -6.51 6.25
CA MET A 228 11.04 -7.52 6.70
C MET A 228 11.59 -8.37 7.85
N ARG A 229 12.85 -8.85 7.74
CA ARG A 229 13.52 -9.61 8.82
C ARG A 229 13.58 -8.80 10.12
N ARG A 230 14.01 -7.53 10.07
CA ARG A 230 14.03 -6.66 11.26
C ARG A 230 12.65 -6.48 11.89
N THR A 231 11.61 -6.32 11.09
CA THR A 231 10.23 -6.20 11.57
C THR A 231 9.75 -7.50 12.20
N ILE A 232 10.07 -8.66 11.61
CA ILE A 232 9.78 -9.98 12.17
C ILE A 232 10.50 -10.14 13.53
N ASP A 233 11.78 -9.83 13.61
CA ASP A 233 12.56 -9.97 14.86
C ASP A 233 12.01 -9.09 15.98
N ALA A 234 11.51 -7.89 15.66
CA ALA A 234 10.88 -7.00 16.63
C ALA A 234 9.54 -7.54 17.17
N TRP A 235 8.77 -8.23 16.35
CA TRP A 235 7.47 -8.79 16.73
C TRP A 235 7.57 -10.20 17.34
N TRP A 236 8.60 -10.95 16.97
CA TRP A 236 8.69 -12.38 17.30
C TRP A 236 8.58 -12.69 18.79
N PRO A 237 9.22 -11.95 19.71
CA PRO A 237 9.11 -12.23 21.16
C PRO A 237 7.67 -12.18 21.69
N LEU A 238 6.80 -11.33 21.08
CA LEU A 238 5.40 -11.20 21.47
C LEU A 238 4.51 -12.25 20.78
N VAL A 239 4.88 -12.65 19.56
CA VAL A 239 4.12 -13.60 18.74
C VAL A 239 4.43 -15.05 19.16
N GLU A 240 5.68 -15.38 19.46
CA GLU A 240 6.12 -16.73 19.81
C GLU A 240 5.39 -17.27 21.04
N HIS A 241 5.19 -16.44 22.04
CA HIS A 241 4.52 -16.81 23.29
C HIS A 241 2.99 -16.66 23.24
N GLY A 242 2.42 -16.34 22.09
CA GLY A 242 0.97 -16.17 21.96
C GLY A 242 0.40 -14.97 22.73
N ALA A 243 1.27 -13.97 23.04
CA ALA A 243 0.87 -12.80 23.84
C ALA A 243 -0.06 -11.85 23.07
N VAL A 244 -0.18 -12.00 21.76
CA VAL A 244 -1.00 -11.15 20.89
C VAL A 244 -1.87 -11.99 19.93
N GLU A 245 -3.10 -11.54 19.70
CA GLU A 245 -4.06 -12.21 18.83
C GLU A 245 -3.84 -11.91 17.35
N ALA A 246 -3.41 -10.70 17.04
CA ALA A 246 -3.25 -10.21 15.66
C ALA A 246 -2.20 -9.10 15.57
N ILE A 247 -1.80 -8.81 14.33
CA ILE A 247 -0.96 -7.68 13.95
C ILE A 247 -1.80 -6.79 13.04
N VAL A 248 -2.24 -5.65 13.56
CA VAL A 248 -3.10 -4.69 12.86
C VAL A 248 -2.26 -3.79 11.97
N VAL A 249 -2.61 -3.68 10.71
CA VAL A 249 -1.91 -2.82 9.74
C VAL A 249 -2.90 -1.85 9.12
N THR A 250 -2.83 -0.59 9.52
CA THR A 250 -3.76 0.47 9.10
C THR A 250 -3.55 0.94 7.66
N ALA A 251 -2.36 0.82 7.11
CA ALA A 251 -2.08 1.17 5.72
C ALA A 251 -2.14 -0.09 4.85
N SER A 252 -3.16 -0.20 4.00
CA SER A 252 -3.39 -1.39 3.16
C SER A 252 -2.19 -1.78 2.28
N GLY A 253 -1.36 -0.82 1.85
CA GLY A 253 -0.13 -1.10 1.12
C GLY A 253 0.90 -1.88 1.95
N CYS A 254 1.09 -1.49 3.21
CA CYS A 254 1.90 -2.26 4.16
C CYS A 254 1.21 -3.59 4.50
N GLY A 255 -0.12 -3.59 4.64
CA GLY A 255 -0.92 -4.78 4.94
C GLY A 255 -0.70 -5.90 3.94
N VAL A 256 -0.81 -5.62 2.65
CA VAL A 256 -0.53 -6.62 1.59
C VAL A 256 0.88 -7.18 1.75
N THR A 257 1.88 -6.34 1.96
CA THR A 257 3.27 -6.79 2.08
C THR A 257 3.47 -7.68 3.30
N VAL A 258 2.91 -7.33 4.47
CA VAL A 258 3.02 -8.17 5.68
C VAL A 258 2.31 -9.52 5.49
N HIS A 259 1.14 -9.54 4.84
CA HIS A 259 0.47 -10.79 4.44
C HIS A 259 1.32 -11.66 3.50
N GLU A 260 2.19 -11.04 2.71
CA GLU A 260 3.07 -11.73 1.76
C GLU A 260 4.42 -12.14 2.35
N TYR A 261 4.77 -11.78 3.60
CA TYR A 261 6.04 -12.14 4.22
C TYR A 261 6.35 -13.63 4.12
N GLY A 262 5.36 -14.49 4.40
CA GLY A 262 5.53 -15.95 4.28
C GLY A 262 5.91 -16.41 2.88
N HIS A 263 5.41 -15.74 1.83
CA HIS A 263 5.78 -16.01 0.45
C HIS A 263 7.13 -15.40 0.10
N LEU A 264 7.38 -14.16 0.50
CA LEU A 264 8.59 -13.42 0.15
C LEU A 264 9.86 -14.03 0.80
N LEU A 265 9.73 -14.53 2.02
CA LEU A 265 10.83 -15.15 2.78
C LEU A 265 10.80 -16.69 2.76
N ARG A 266 10.01 -17.33 1.89
CA ARG A 266 9.84 -18.80 1.86
C ARG A 266 11.12 -19.60 1.61
N HIS A 267 12.11 -18.98 0.98
CA HIS A 267 13.42 -19.59 0.71
C HIS A 267 14.49 -19.21 1.75
N ASP A 268 14.14 -18.43 2.76
CA ASP A 268 15.03 -18.05 3.84
C ASP A 268 14.92 -19.08 5.00
N PRO A 269 15.93 -19.93 5.22
CA PRO A 269 15.83 -21.02 6.20
C PRO A 269 15.66 -20.53 7.63
N ALA A 270 16.11 -19.32 7.95
CA ALA A 270 16.00 -18.72 9.29
C ALA A 270 14.64 -18.03 9.53
N TYR A 271 14.00 -17.57 8.47
CA TYR A 271 12.80 -16.71 8.58
C TYR A 271 11.53 -17.30 7.99
N ALA A 272 11.57 -18.34 7.16
CA ALA A 272 10.39 -18.88 6.48
C ALA A 272 9.22 -19.19 7.42
N GLN A 273 9.47 -19.88 8.54
CA GLN A 273 8.43 -20.23 9.50
C GLN A 273 7.92 -18.99 10.27
N LYS A 274 8.83 -18.12 10.71
CA LYS A 274 8.48 -16.87 11.42
C LYS A 274 7.64 -15.96 10.50
N ALA A 275 8.06 -15.78 9.27
CA ALA A 275 7.37 -14.99 8.26
C ALA A 275 5.96 -15.52 7.97
N ALA A 276 5.80 -16.84 7.84
CA ALA A 276 4.50 -17.47 7.66
C ALA A 276 3.58 -17.23 8.87
N ARG A 277 4.10 -17.32 10.09
CA ARG A 277 3.32 -17.03 11.31
C ARG A 277 2.91 -15.58 11.41
N ILE A 278 3.81 -14.64 11.14
CA ILE A 278 3.52 -13.20 11.11
C ILE A 278 2.46 -12.88 10.05
N ALA A 279 2.62 -13.41 8.83
CA ALA A 279 1.65 -13.23 7.76
C ALA A 279 0.25 -13.75 8.14
N ALA A 280 0.18 -14.89 8.84
CA ALA A 280 -1.08 -15.46 9.32
C ALA A 280 -1.76 -14.62 10.40
N LEU A 281 -1.03 -13.79 11.14
CA LEU A 281 -1.56 -12.88 12.17
C LEU A 281 -1.88 -11.48 11.64
N ALA A 282 -1.41 -11.12 10.45
CA ALA A 282 -1.68 -9.81 9.85
C ALA A 282 -3.18 -9.61 9.62
N ARG A 283 -3.70 -8.44 9.98
CA ARG A 283 -5.12 -8.07 9.82
C ARG A 283 -5.25 -6.60 9.40
N ASP A 284 -6.18 -6.34 8.50
CA ASP A 284 -6.70 -4.98 8.32
C ASP A 284 -7.61 -4.63 9.52
N PRO A 285 -7.71 -3.37 9.95
CA PRO A 285 -8.66 -2.98 11.00
C PRO A 285 -10.09 -3.47 10.74
N ALA A 286 -10.53 -3.52 9.48
CA ALA A 286 -11.85 -4.02 9.12
C ALA A 286 -12.04 -5.52 9.43
N ASP A 287 -10.98 -6.34 9.34
CA ASP A 287 -11.05 -7.77 9.70
C ASP A 287 -11.41 -7.94 11.18
N ILE A 288 -10.84 -7.11 12.04
CA ILE A 288 -11.10 -7.16 13.49
C ILE A 288 -12.50 -6.62 13.78
N LEU A 289 -12.83 -5.42 13.30
CA LEU A 289 -14.12 -4.80 13.55
C LEU A 289 -15.31 -5.61 13.00
N ALA A 290 -15.11 -6.40 11.96
CA ALA A 290 -16.13 -7.30 11.42
C ALA A 290 -16.53 -8.40 12.41
N GLY A 291 -15.66 -8.79 13.31
CA GLY A 291 -15.91 -9.79 14.36
C GLY A 291 -16.47 -9.21 15.67
N GLU A 292 -16.55 -7.87 15.79
CA GLU A 292 -16.97 -7.19 17.01
C GLU A 292 -18.46 -6.79 16.98
N ASP A 293 -19.02 -6.45 18.14
CA ASP A 293 -20.37 -5.89 18.25
C ASP A 293 -20.40 -4.44 17.72
N ARG A 294 -20.66 -4.29 16.44
CA ARG A 294 -20.64 -3.01 15.73
C ARG A 294 -21.80 -2.07 16.08
N SER A 295 -22.78 -2.52 16.89
CA SER A 295 -23.81 -1.62 17.44
C SER A 295 -23.19 -0.45 18.21
N ARG A 296 -21.99 -0.63 18.77
CA ARG A 296 -21.20 0.40 19.44
C ARG A 296 -20.69 1.51 18.50
N LEU A 297 -20.75 1.31 17.19
CA LEU A 297 -20.39 2.31 16.18
C LEU A 297 -21.64 2.96 15.56
N ALA A 298 -22.83 2.49 15.87
CA ALA A 298 -24.06 2.98 15.27
C ALA A 298 -24.28 4.47 15.56
N GLY A 299 -24.72 5.21 14.55
CA GLY A 299 -25.02 6.63 14.65
C GLY A 299 -23.82 7.58 14.51
N LEU A 300 -22.58 7.10 14.49
CA LEU A 300 -21.38 7.96 14.32
C LEU A 300 -21.40 8.75 13.01
N GLY A 301 -21.99 8.19 11.96
CA GLY A 301 -22.11 8.84 10.65
C GLY A 301 -23.23 9.87 10.58
N ALA A 302 -24.27 9.74 11.41
CA ALA A 302 -25.45 10.63 11.43
C ALA A 302 -26.03 10.94 10.03
N GLY A 303 -25.97 10.00 9.09
CA GLY A 303 -26.43 10.16 7.69
C GLY A 303 -25.52 11.01 6.80
N ARG A 304 -24.32 11.34 7.24
CA ARG A 304 -23.32 12.10 6.45
C ARG A 304 -22.93 11.37 5.19
N SER A 305 -22.96 12.07 4.05
CA SER A 305 -22.58 11.52 2.77
C SER A 305 -21.06 11.56 2.58
N ILE A 306 -20.46 10.41 2.29
CA ILE A 306 -19.03 10.27 2.07
C ILE A 306 -18.73 9.47 0.78
N ALA A 307 -17.64 9.77 0.10
CA ALA A 307 -17.11 8.93 -0.96
C ALA A 307 -16.00 8.03 -0.41
N PHE A 308 -16.13 6.72 -0.57
CA PHE A 308 -15.08 5.81 -0.16
C PHE A 308 -14.15 5.49 -1.32
N HIS A 309 -12.90 5.95 -1.24
CA HIS A 309 -11.82 5.48 -2.11
C HIS A 309 -11.22 4.21 -1.53
N ALA A 310 -11.62 3.06 -2.04
CA ALA A 310 -10.96 1.80 -1.70
C ALA A 310 -9.59 1.75 -2.39
N PRO A 311 -8.46 1.75 -1.65
CA PRO A 311 -7.13 1.63 -2.25
C PRO A 311 -6.99 0.32 -3.03
N CYS A 312 -6.21 0.34 -4.13
CA CYS A 312 -5.97 -0.85 -4.93
C CYS A 312 -5.40 -2.02 -4.10
N THR A 313 -4.57 -1.74 -3.11
CA THR A 313 -4.05 -2.74 -2.18
C THR A 313 -5.14 -3.34 -1.27
N LEU A 314 -6.15 -2.56 -0.88
CA LEU A 314 -7.30 -3.07 -0.14
C LEU A 314 -8.21 -3.93 -1.03
N GLN A 315 -8.51 -3.45 -2.27
CA GLN A 315 -9.40 -4.16 -3.21
C GLN A 315 -8.75 -5.41 -3.79
N HIS A 316 -7.59 -5.25 -4.44
CA HIS A 316 -6.99 -6.29 -5.27
C HIS A 316 -5.97 -7.13 -4.49
N GLY A 317 -5.35 -6.56 -3.45
CA GLY A 317 -4.40 -7.25 -2.59
C GLY A 317 -5.08 -8.01 -1.46
N LEU A 318 -5.77 -7.29 -0.56
CA LEU A 318 -6.39 -7.85 0.64
C LEU A 318 -7.83 -8.33 0.41
N LYS A 319 -8.55 -7.78 -0.57
CA LYS A 319 -9.98 -8.06 -0.86
C LYS A 319 -10.88 -7.75 0.34
N ARG A 320 -10.73 -6.55 0.91
CA ARG A 320 -11.42 -6.10 2.13
C ARG A 320 -12.27 -4.83 1.92
N GLU A 321 -12.40 -4.34 0.69
CA GLU A 321 -13.18 -3.13 0.37
C GLU A 321 -14.62 -3.22 0.84
N ALA A 322 -15.30 -4.32 0.53
CA ALA A 322 -16.70 -4.55 0.92
C ALA A 322 -16.87 -4.60 2.45
N LEU A 323 -15.82 -5.03 3.17
CA LEU A 323 -15.84 -5.10 4.61
C LEU A 323 -15.79 -3.70 5.23
N VAL A 324 -14.89 -2.83 4.73
CA VAL A 324 -14.80 -1.43 5.16
C VAL A 324 -16.09 -0.67 4.85
N GLU A 325 -16.65 -0.84 3.65
CA GLU A 325 -17.92 -0.21 3.27
C GLU A 325 -19.07 -0.63 4.19
N ARG A 326 -19.13 -1.92 4.56
CA ARG A 326 -20.14 -2.43 5.50
C ARG A 326 -19.99 -1.76 6.86
N VAL A 327 -18.78 -1.68 7.42
CA VAL A 327 -18.53 -1.04 8.71
C VAL A 327 -18.95 0.44 8.68
N LEU A 328 -18.64 1.16 7.60
CA LEU A 328 -19.03 2.56 7.45
C LEU A 328 -20.55 2.73 7.36
N ARG A 329 -21.27 1.87 6.60
CA ARG A 329 -22.73 1.92 6.53
C ARG A 329 -23.38 1.60 7.88
N GLU A 330 -22.90 0.59 8.59
CA GLU A 330 -23.38 0.22 9.93
C GLU A 330 -23.10 1.32 10.97
N ALA A 331 -22.03 2.11 10.77
CA ALA A 331 -21.75 3.31 11.57
C ALA A 331 -22.67 4.50 11.21
N GLY A 332 -23.52 4.39 10.19
CA GLY A 332 -24.51 5.39 9.80
C GLY A 332 -24.04 6.36 8.70
N TYR A 333 -22.93 6.08 8.01
CA TYR A 333 -22.51 6.88 6.85
C TYR A 333 -23.25 6.46 5.58
N GLU A 334 -23.61 7.44 4.74
CA GLU A 334 -24.14 7.22 3.40
C GLU A 334 -22.97 7.21 2.40
N LEU A 335 -22.75 6.07 1.73
CA LEU A 335 -21.69 5.95 0.74
C LEU A 335 -22.18 6.39 -0.63
N ALA A 336 -21.65 7.51 -1.13
CA ALA A 336 -21.89 7.98 -2.50
C ALA A 336 -21.32 6.96 -3.51
N PRO A 337 -22.04 6.68 -4.61
CA PRO A 337 -21.53 5.81 -5.65
C PRO A 337 -20.31 6.40 -6.35
N VAL A 338 -19.30 5.58 -6.60
CA VAL A 338 -18.05 5.99 -7.24
C VAL A 338 -17.87 5.21 -8.52
N ALA A 339 -17.89 5.89 -9.66
CA ALA A 339 -17.58 5.28 -10.95
C ALA A 339 -16.11 4.84 -10.99
N ASP A 340 -15.82 3.76 -11.73
CA ASP A 340 -14.48 3.20 -11.86
C ASP A 340 -13.76 3.03 -10.51
N ALA A 341 -14.50 2.58 -9.49
CA ALA A 341 -13.99 2.43 -8.12
C ALA A 341 -12.72 1.55 -8.10
N HIS A 342 -12.61 0.58 -9.01
CA HIS A 342 -11.49 -0.36 -9.14
C HIS A 342 -10.18 0.27 -9.62
N LEU A 343 -10.20 1.48 -10.21
CA LEU A 343 -8.98 2.13 -10.73
C LEU A 343 -8.16 2.78 -9.62
N CYS A 344 -6.83 2.69 -9.76
CA CYS A 344 -5.87 3.30 -8.84
C CYS A 344 -5.93 4.84 -8.88
N CYS A 345 -5.71 5.48 -7.72
CA CYS A 345 -5.61 6.95 -7.63
C CYS A 345 -4.29 7.55 -8.16
N GLY A 346 -3.30 6.71 -8.52
CA GLY A 346 -1.99 7.18 -8.99
C GLY A 346 -0.93 7.37 -7.90
N SER A 347 -1.23 7.18 -6.62
CA SER A 347 -0.26 7.33 -5.52
C SER A 347 0.87 6.32 -5.58
N ALA A 348 0.56 5.04 -5.43
CA ALA A 348 1.44 3.85 -5.49
C ALA A 348 2.84 4.07 -4.86
N GLY A 349 2.87 4.54 -3.62
CA GLY A 349 4.12 4.75 -2.86
C GLY A 349 5.03 5.80 -3.49
N SER A 350 6.20 5.37 -3.98
CA SER A 350 7.17 6.25 -4.65
C SER A 350 6.73 6.70 -6.06
N TYR A 351 5.72 6.07 -6.64
CA TYR A 351 5.30 6.30 -8.02
C TYR A 351 4.92 7.76 -8.29
N SER A 352 4.15 8.39 -7.40
CA SER A 352 3.74 9.80 -7.55
C SER A 352 4.93 10.78 -7.56
N VAL A 353 6.09 10.37 -7.07
CA VAL A 353 7.33 11.14 -7.11
C VAL A 353 8.13 10.83 -8.38
N LEU A 354 8.20 9.55 -8.77
CA LEU A 354 9.00 9.07 -9.89
C LEU A 354 8.28 9.21 -11.25
N GLN A 355 6.94 9.17 -11.26
CA GLN A 355 6.09 9.30 -12.45
C GLN A 355 5.01 10.39 -12.26
N PRO A 356 5.40 11.65 -11.98
CA PRO A 356 4.48 12.69 -11.50
C PRO A 356 3.38 13.05 -12.50
N GLN A 357 3.64 12.97 -13.79
CA GLN A 357 2.67 13.30 -14.83
C GLN A 357 1.52 12.28 -14.86
N LEU A 358 1.86 10.99 -14.94
CA LEU A 358 0.87 9.90 -14.90
C LEU A 358 0.11 9.85 -13.57
N ALA A 359 0.82 10.05 -12.47
CA ALA A 359 0.22 10.09 -11.15
C ALA A 359 -0.81 11.21 -11.01
N THR A 360 -0.51 12.41 -11.55
CA THR A 360 -1.43 13.55 -11.53
C THR A 360 -2.66 13.30 -12.42
N GLU A 361 -2.47 12.76 -13.62
CA GLU A 361 -3.57 12.41 -14.51
C GLU A 361 -4.54 11.40 -13.86
N LEU A 362 -3.99 10.34 -13.28
CA LEU A 362 -4.79 9.31 -12.58
C LEU A 362 -5.52 9.89 -11.36
N ARG A 363 -4.88 10.79 -10.61
CA ARG A 363 -5.50 11.49 -9.50
C ARG A 363 -6.68 12.33 -9.94
N THR A 364 -6.50 13.11 -11.01
CA THR A 364 -7.56 13.98 -11.56
C THR A 364 -8.79 13.16 -11.96
N ARG A 365 -8.60 12.05 -12.69
CA ARG A 365 -9.69 11.13 -13.06
C ARG A 365 -10.38 10.53 -11.84
N LYS A 366 -9.60 10.09 -10.85
CA LYS A 366 -10.14 9.49 -9.63
C LYS A 366 -10.93 10.51 -8.80
N LEU A 367 -10.45 11.74 -8.65
CA LEU A 367 -11.16 12.80 -7.93
C LEU A 367 -12.46 13.18 -8.62
N ALA A 368 -12.49 13.29 -9.96
CA ALA A 368 -13.72 13.54 -10.70
C ALA A 368 -14.80 12.48 -10.35
N ASN A 369 -14.42 11.19 -10.27
CA ASN A 369 -15.35 10.12 -9.93
C ASN A 369 -15.78 10.14 -8.46
N LEU A 370 -14.85 10.46 -7.54
CA LEU A 370 -15.13 10.53 -6.09
C LEU A 370 -16.03 11.72 -5.73
N GLU A 371 -15.90 12.83 -6.44
CA GLU A 371 -16.64 14.07 -6.17
C GLU A 371 -17.97 14.17 -6.90
N ALA A 372 -18.26 13.26 -7.84
CA ALA A 372 -19.48 13.29 -8.66
C ALA A 372 -20.77 13.28 -7.84
N GLY A 373 -20.79 12.57 -6.71
CA GLY A 373 -21.90 12.51 -5.75
C GLY A 373 -21.94 13.67 -4.75
N ALA A 374 -21.09 14.70 -4.92
CA ALA A 374 -20.95 15.83 -3.98
C ALA A 374 -20.80 15.43 -2.51
N PRO A 375 -19.96 14.44 -2.14
CA PRO A 375 -19.81 13.98 -0.76
C PRO A 375 -19.23 15.09 0.13
N GLU A 376 -19.48 15.03 1.43
CA GLU A 376 -18.89 15.96 2.39
C GLU A 376 -17.36 15.76 2.51
N LEU A 377 -16.93 14.51 2.47
CA LEU A 377 -15.51 14.14 2.53
C LEU A 377 -15.22 12.87 1.76
N ILE A 378 -13.94 12.63 1.55
CA ILE A 378 -13.42 11.40 0.92
C ILE A 378 -12.75 10.56 2.03
N ALA A 379 -13.20 9.31 2.19
CA ALA A 379 -12.59 8.32 3.07
C ALA A 379 -11.66 7.40 2.29
N THR A 380 -10.55 6.97 2.88
CA THR A 380 -9.65 5.97 2.26
C THR A 380 -8.98 5.10 3.34
N ALA A 381 -8.35 4.00 2.96
CA ALA A 381 -7.69 3.03 3.85
C ALA A 381 -6.17 2.95 3.63
N ASN A 382 -5.57 3.98 3.06
CA ASN A 382 -4.12 3.99 2.84
C ASN A 382 -3.58 5.42 2.85
N ILE A 383 -2.59 5.65 3.70
CA ILE A 383 -1.96 6.97 3.85
C ILE A 383 -1.42 7.56 2.55
N GLY A 384 -0.82 6.73 1.68
CA GLY A 384 -0.33 7.20 0.38
C GLY A 384 -1.45 7.74 -0.49
N CYS A 385 -2.62 7.07 -0.52
CA CYS A 385 -3.81 7.55 -1.23
C CYS A 385 -4.38 8.81 -0.57
N GLN A 386 -4.44 8.85 0.76
CA GLN A 386 -4.93 9.99 1.53
C GLN A 386 -4.18 11.27 1.15
N LEU A 387 -2.85 11.25 1.25
CA LEU A 387 -2.00 12.40 0.95
C LEU A 387 -2.06 12.79 -0.54
N HIS A 388 -2.08 11.80 -1.43
CA HIS A 388 -2.10 12.04 -2.86
C HIS A 388 -3.42 12.66 -3.34
N LEU A 389 -4.55 12.16 -2.85
CA LEU A 389 -5.87 12.72 -3.15
C LEU A 389 -6.05 14.11 -2.53
N ALA A 390 -5.67 14.29 -1.25
CA ALA A 390 -5.75 15.58 -0.57
C ALA A 390 -4.99 16.71 -1.31
N ALA A 391 -3.88 16.38 -1.98
CA ALA A 391 -3.13 17.35 -2.78
C ALA A 391 -3.85 17.78 -4.08
N GLY A 392 -5.03 17.28 -4.40
CA GLY A 392 -5.77 17.58 -5.62
C GLY A 392 -7.21 18.05 -5.42
N THR A 393 -7.70 18.11 -4.19
CA THR A 393 -9.07 18.51 -3.86
C THR A 393 -9.10 19.47 -2.68
N SER A 394 -10.16 20.26 -2.58
CA SER A 394 -10.47 21.07 -1.39
C SER A 394 -11.30 20.30 -0.35
N ARG A 395 -11.83 19.13 -0.71
CA ARG A 395 -12.61 18.31 0.24
C ARG A 395 -11.67 17.64 1.25
N PRO A 396 -12.09 17.46 2.51
CA PRO A 396 -11.32 16.69 3.48
C PRO A 396 -11.11 15.25 2.98
N VAL A 397 -9.87 14.76 3.07
CA VAL A 397 -9.52 13.35 2.79
C VAL A 397 -9.01 12.74 4.08
N ARG A 398 -9.75 11.76 4.62
CA ARG A 398 -9.45 11.15 5.93
C ARG A 398 -9.29 9.64 5.82
N HIS A 399 -8.56 9.05 6.75
CA HIS A 399 -8.55 7.60 6.88
C HIS A 399 -9.91 7.15 7.44
N TRP A 400 -10.47 6.07 6.90
CA TRP A 400 -11.81 5.61 7.27
C TRP A 400 -11.97 5.30 8.77
N ILE A 401 -10.90 4.84 9.43
CA ILE A 401 -10.92 4.57 10.87
C ILE A 401 -11.04 5.84 11.72
N GLU A 402 -10.58 6.98 11.21
CA GLU A 402 -10.71 8.28 11.88
C GLU A 402 -12.16 8.74 11.95
N LEU A 403 -13.00 8.28 11.00
CA LEU A 403 -14.43 8.56 10.99
C LEU A 403 -15.17 7.81 12.10
N LEU A 404 -14.65 6.67 12.53
CA LEU A 404 -15.21 5.88 13.63
C LEU A 404 -14.76 6.41 15.01
N ASP A 405 -13.79 7.32 15.04
CA ASP A 405 -13.29 7.94 16.27
C ASP A 405 -13.97 9.29 16.56
N ASP A 406 -14.64 9.88 15.59
CA ASP A 406 -15.35 11.14 15.76
C ASP A 406 -16.46 10.98 16.83
N LEU A 407 -16.22 11.59 18.02
CA LEU A 407 -17.18 11.66 19.13
C LEU A 407 -17.91 13.02 19.16
N SER A 408 -17.79 13.82 18.11
CA SER A 408 -18.37 15.17 18.02
C SER A 408 -19.86 15.13 17.68
N HIS A 409 -20.66 14.48 18.55
CA HIS A 409 -22.13 14.60 18.54
C HIS A 409 -22.64 14.73 19.96
#